data_d56cc8caa362e604a7f64090b65d4e93
#
_entry.id   d56cc8caa362e604a7f64090b65d4e93
#
_cell.length_a   1.000
_cell.length_b   1.000
_cell.length_c   1.000
_cell.angle_alpha   90.00
_cell.angle_beta   90.00
_cell.angle_gamma   90.00
#
_symmetry.space_group_name_H-M   'P 1'
#
loop_
_entity.id
_entity.type
_entity.pdbx_description
1 polymer ?
#
loop_
_entity_poly.entity_id
_entity_poly.type
_entity_poly.pdbx_seq_one_letter_code
_entity_poly.pdbx_strand_id
1 'polypeptide(L)'
;MMTEYCKGCGVRLQDSDPTLPGYTPKLDKAYCQRCFRIRHYDDVVISMQQGIDGAQVLQRIAQHDALILWVVDIFDFEANLLPGLSRHLPGRDIVMIATKRDLLPQTLSDEKLAMFVLRRLKEEDIRVEGIVLCGDLARNPHHPDNHSLEEVENAIAKYRHGRNVIVMGMANAGKSTLLNGLCASADLTTSAHPGTTLDFVALRMEGYTLYDTPGITRHDSLLTHAPDALLREVIPMRPLKPRVFQLHEDQSYALGGMVRLDVRCAKQGTVVAYFSERLKVHRGKAAKADELWHRHLGGLLSPTLDSDPDDMVMYSHPVRKEKIDVVIHGLGWFCVSPGISEVRVWVNRKVNVTFRKAMI
;
A
#
# COMPACT_ATOMS: atom_id res chain seq x y z
N MET A 1 16.53 32.98 -15.56
CA MET A 1 16.88 33.11 -14.12
C MET A 1 16.98 31.70 -13.56
N MET A 2 18.15 31.34 -13.01
CA MET A 2 18.29 30.05 -12.31
C MET A 2 17.46 30.10 -11.05
N THR A 3 16.55 29.16 -10.86
CA THR A 3 15.76 29.03 -9.63
C THR A 3 16.66 28.40 -8.58
N GLU A 4 17.09 29.19 -7.60
CA GLU A 4 17.98 28.73 -6.52
C GLU A 4 17.28 27.79 -5.53
N TYR A 5 15.94 27.78 -5.57
CA TYR A 5 15.08 26.98 -4.68
C TYR A 5 14.07 26.14 -5.46
N CYS A 6 13.81 24.95 -4.95
CA CYS A 6 12.82 24.04 -5.54
C CYS A 6 11.40 24.62 -5.43
N LYS A 7 10.70 24.76 -6.56
CA LYS A 7 9.32 25.29 -6.58
C LYS A 7 8.29 24.36 -5.91
N GLY A 8 8.65 23.12 -5.60
CA GLY A 8 7.76 22.17 -4.94
C GLY A 8 7.91 22.13 -3.42
N CYS A 9 9.13 22.04 -2.87
CA CYS A 9 9.37 21.95 -1.44
C CYS A 9 10.13 23.15 -0.85
N GLY A 10 10.51 24.14 -1.66
CA GLY A 10 11.22 25.34 -1.21
C GLY A 10 12.65 25.11 -0.74
N VAL A 11 13.18 23.88 -0.77
CA VAL A 11 14.57 23.59 -0.39
C VAL A 11 15.52 24.12 -1.45
N ARG A 12 16.68 24.64 -1.04
CA ARG A 12 17.72 25.08 -1.97
C ARG A 12 18.14 23.91 -2.86
N LEU A 13 18.18 24.15 -4.18
CA LEU A 13 18.60 23.14 -5.13
C LEU A 13 20.11 22.92 -5.04
N GLN A 14 20.52 21.67 -5.09
CA GLN A 14 21.92 21.24 -5.10
C GLN A 14 22.10 20.05 -6.03
N ASP A 15 23.29 19.90 -6.61
CA ASP A 15 23.65 18.82 -7.55
C ASP A 15 24.80 17.96 -7.05
N SER A 16 25.23 18.18 -5.80
CA SER A 16 26.41 17.56 -5.21
C SER A 16 26.14 16.20 -4.56
N ASP A 17 24.98 16.01 -3.89
CA ASP A 17 24.66 14.78 -3.17
C ASP A 17 23.22 14.32 -3.45
N PRO A 18 23.05 13.17 -4.14
CA PRO A 18 21.73 12.59 -4.44
C PRO A 18 20.91 12.21 -3.19
N THR A 19 21.55 12.02 -2.05
CA THR A 19 20.89 11.59 -0.81
C THR A 19 20.34 12.74 0.01
N LEU A 20 20.82 13.97 -0.24
CA LEU A 20 20.41 15.15 0.51
C LEU A 20 19.17 15.85 -0.12
N PRO A 21 18.37 16.56 0.72
CA PRO A 21 17.24 17.35 0.23
C PRO A 21 17.69 18.41 -0.79
N GLY A 22 16.83 18.67 -1.77
CA GLY A 22 17.11 19.66 -2.80
C GLY A 22 17.92 19.13 -4.00
N TYR A 23 18.33 17.86 -4.00
CA TYR A 23 19.10 17.30 -5.11
C TYR A 23 18.36 17.39 -6.44
N THR A 24 19.08 17.84 -7.45
CA THR A 24 18.67 17.83 -8.86
C THR A 24 19.91 17.58 -9.73
N PRO A 25 19.82 16.70 -10.76
CA PRO A 25 20.96 16.43 -11.64
C PRO A 25 21.45 17.66 -12.42
N LYS A 26 20.63 18.72 -12.48
CA LYS A 26 20.94 19.99 -13.15
C LYS A 26 20.25 21.12 -12.40
N LEU A 27 21.01 22.13 -11.98
CA LEU A 27 20.52 23.30 -11.24
C LEU A 27 19.60 24.24 -12.06
N ASP A 28 19.44 23.99 -13.36
CA ASP A 28 18.50 24.73 -14.22
C ASP A 28 17.04 24.27 -14.07
N LYS A 29 16.79 23.20 -13.29
CA LYS A 29 15.47 22.67 -13.06
C LYS A 29 14.68 23.46 -12.02
N ALA A 30 13.38 23.56 -12.21
CA ALA A 30 12.47 24.24 -11.29
C ALA A 30 12.18 23.43 -10.01
N TYR A 31 12.43 22.13 -10.03
CA TYR A 31 12.11 21.17 -8.97
C TYR A 31 13.33 20.32 -8.64
N CYS A 32 13.53 20.03 -7.33
CA CYS A 32 14.44 18.96 -6.95
C CYS A 32 13.94 17.62 -7.46
N GLN A 33 14.84 16.65 -7.55
CA GLN A 33 14.53 15.32 -8.07
C GLN A 33 13.34 14.67 -7.36
N ARG A 34 13.21 14.83 -6.04
CA ARG A 34 12.08 14.35 -5.25
C ARG A 34 10.76 15.01 -5.69
N CYS A 35 10.70 16.34 -5.74
CA CYS A 35 9.48 17.05 -6.15
C CYS A 35 9.15 16.86 -7.63
N PHE A 36 10.16 16.72 -8.47
CA PHE A 36 9.97 16.39 -9.87
C PHE A 36 9.33 15.01 -10.03
N ARG A 37 9.82 14.01 -9.29
CA ARG A 37 9.28 12.65 -9.29
C ARG A 37 7.86 12.59 -8.74
N ILE A 38 7.60 13.26 -7.62
CA ILE A 38 6.26 13.39 -7.04
C ILE A 38 5.27 13.98 -8.07
N ARG A 39 5.71 14.93 -8.89
CA ARG A 39 4.84 15.65 -9.83
C ARG A 39 4.67 14.97 -11.20
N HIS A 40 5.67 14.22 -11.65
CA HIS A 40 5.71 13.70 -13.02
C HIS A 40 5.75 12.17 -13.13
N TYR A 41 6.06 11.48 -12.06
CA TYR A 41 6.13 10.03 -12.03
C TYR A 41 5.51 9.53 -10.72
N ASP A 42 4.49 8.68 -10.83
CA ASP A 42 4.13 7.73 -9.80
C ASP A 42 5.25 6.65 -9.78
N ASP A 43 6.46 7.04 -9.37
CA ASP A 43 7.62 6.15 -9.44
C ASP A 43 7.61 5.25 -8.20
N VAL A 44 6.74 4.25 -8.26
CA VAL A 44 6.58 3.18 -7.28
C VAL A 44 7.92 2.54 -6.92
N VAL A 45 8.79 2.41 -7.90
CA VAL A 45 10.09 1.73 -7.80
C VAL A 45 11.00 2.39 -6.77
N ILE A 46 11.12 3.72 -6.81
CA ILE A 46 12.07 4.44 -5.95
C ILE A 46 11.54 4.57 -4.52
N SER A 47 10.22 4.65 -4.36
CA SER A 47 9.59 4.73 -3.04
C SER A 47 9.83 3.48 -2.20
N MET A 48 9.94 2.30 -2.83
CA MET A 48 10.13 1.03 -2.12
C MET A 48 11.56 0.82 -1.60
N GLN A 49 12.56 1.42 -2.24
CA GLN A 49 13.98 1.25 -1.88
C GLN A 49 14.50 2.24 -0.83
N GLN A 50 13.78 3.34 -0.58
CA GLN A 50 14.22 4.47 0.25
C GLN A 50 13.43 4.62 1.56
N GLY A 51 12.68 3.62 1.98
CA GLY A 51 11.91 3.68 3.22
C GLY A 51 12.78 3.52 4.47
N ILE A 52 12.28 4.05 5.58
CA ILE A 52 12.92 3.99 6.91
C ILE A 52 12.18 2.97 7.77
N ASP A 53 12.89 2.40 8.75
CA ASP A 53 12.29 1.54 9.77
C ASP A 53 11.11 2.23 10.47
N GLY A 54 9.98 1.51 10.54
CA GLY A 54 8.75 2.06 11.09
C GLY A 54 8.86 2.50 12.54
N ALA A 55 9.64 1.80 13.37
CA ALA A 55 9.83 2.16 14.77
C ALA A 55 10.52 3.52 14.92
N GLN A 56 11.52 3.81 14.08
CA GLN A 56 12.20 5.10 14.08
C GLN A 56 11.28 6.26 13.67
N VAL A 57 10.45 6.05 12.63
CA VAL A 57 9.48 7.05 12.19
C VAL A 57 8.45 7.31 13.28
N LEU A 58 7.87 6.28 13.90
CA LEU A 58 6.87 6.41 14.97
C LEU A 58 7.45 7.08 16.21
N GLN A 59 8.68 6.75 16.60
CA GLN A 59 9.36 7.39 17.71
C GLN A 59 9.54 8.91 17.50
N ARG A 60 9.85 9.32 16.27
CA ARG A 60 9.96 10.73 15.91
C ARG A 60 8.59 11.42 15.92
N ILE A 61 7.58 10.80 15.36
CA ILE A 61 6.19 11.31 15.36
C ILE A 61 5.70 11.54 16.80
N ALA A 62 6.00 10.61 17.71
CA ALA A 62 5.57 10.68 19.11
C ALA A 62 6.08 11.94 19.86
N GLN A 63 7.13 12.59 19.36
CA GLN A 63 7.68 13.82 19.94
C GLN A 63 6.88 15.08 19.58
N HIS A 64 5.94 14.97 18.61
CA HIS A 64 5.15 16.11 18.14
C HIS A 64 3.71 16.00 18.60
N ASP A 65 3.16 17.11 19.08
CA ASP A 65 1.71 17.23 19.27
C ASP A 65 1.06 17.68 17.97
N ALA A 66 0.54 16.70 17.23
CA ALA A 66 -0.06 16.89 15.92
C ALA A 66 -1.18 15.88 15.67
N LEU A 67 -2.12 16.23 14.80
CA LEU A 67 -3.02 15.25 14.19
C LEU A 67 -2.22 14.36 13.24
N ILE A 68 -2.43 13.05 13.30
CA ILE A 68 -1.75 12.10 12.45
C ILE A 68 -2.70 11.65 11.35
N LEU A 69 -2.33 11.90 10.10
CA LEU A 69 -2.98 11.27 8.93
C LEU A 69 -2.19 10.01 8.58
N TRP A 70 -2.77 8.87 8.89
CA TRP A 70 -2.19 7.58 8.55
C TRP A 70 -2.70 7.11 7.20
N VAL A 71 -1.84 7.23 6.18
CA VAL A 71 -2.15 6.85 4.80
C VAL A 71 -1.93 5.37 4.59
N VAL A 72 -2.98 4.68 4.17
CA VAL A 72 -3.06 3.21 4.03
C VAL A 72 -3.54 2.86 2.63
N ASP A 73 -2.80 2.05 1.90
CA ASP A 73 -3.24 1.44 0.65
C ASP A 73 -4.30 0.37 0.96
N ILE A 74 -5.56 0.62 0.57
CA ILE A 74 -6.65 -0.31 0.89
C ILE A 74 -6.58 -1.61 0.08
N PHE A 75 -5.91 -1.62 -1.07
CA PHE A 75 -5.67 -2.83 -1.84
C PHE A 75 -4.67 -3.75 -1.12
N ASP A 76 -3.58 -3.20 -0.59
CA ASP A 76 -2.56 -3.94 0.17
C ASP A 76 -2.68 -3.68 1.68
N PHE A 77 -3.91 -3.72 2.18
CA PHE A 77 -4.28 -3.30 3.53
C PHE A 77 -3.45 -3.97 4.62
N GLU A 78 -3.27 -5.31 4.55
CA GLU A 78 -2.54 -6.05 5.57
C GLU A 78 -1.06 -5.66 5.66
N ALA A 79 -0.42 -5.43 4.52
CA ALA A 79 0.96 -4.95 4.49
C ALA A 79 1.11 -3.49 4.96
N ASN A 80 0.01 -2.73 4.99
CA ASN A 80 -0.02 -1.35 5.46
C ASN A 80 -0.35 -1.22 6.95
N LEU A 81 -0.82 -2.28 7.61
CA LEU A 81 -1.06 -2.27 9.04
C LEU A 81 0.26 -2.12 9.81
N LEU A 82 0.23 -1.29 10.84
CA LEU A 82 1.34 -1.04 11.75
C LEU A 82 1.01 -1.64 13.13
N PRO A 83 1.41 -2.90 13.39
CA PRO A 83 1.14 -3.54 14.67
C PRO A 83 1.68 -2.72 15.84
N GLY A 84 0.86 -2.53 16.87
CA GLY A 84 1.25 -1.73 18.03
C GLY A 84 1.22 -0.22 17.81
N LEU A 85 0.62 0.30 16.73
CA LEU A 85 0.51 1.72 16.44
C LEU A 85 0.00 2.52 17.65
N SER A 86 -1.08 2.07 18.29
CA SER A 86 -1.64 2.74 19.46
C SER A 86 -0.70 2.78 20.68
N ARG A 87 0.24 1.83 20.77
CA ARG A 87 1.27 1.81 21.82
C ARG A 87 2.44 2.74 21.52
N HIS A 88 2.79 2.89 20.25
CA HIS A 88 3.85 3.82 19.83
C HIS A 88 3.40 5.28 19.84
N LEU A 89 2.11 5.53 19.66
CA LEU A 89 1.52 6.87 19.59
C LEU A 89 0.38 7.04 20.63
N PRO A 90 0.68 6.89 21.92
CA PRO A 90 -0.35 6.94 22.97
C PRO A 90 -0.98 8.34 23.03
N GLY A 91 -2.32 8.39 23.08
CA GLY A 91 -3.07 9.64 23.21
C GLY A 91 -2.99 10.56 22.00
N ARG A 92 -2.54 10.08 20.85
CA ARG A 92 -2.53 10.85 19.59
C ARG A 92 -3.81 10.60 18.82
N ASP A 93 -4.38 11.69 18.27
CA ASP A 93 -5.50 11.59 17.34
C ASP A 93 -4.98 11.13 15.97
N ILE A 94 -5.50 10.00 15.51
CA ILE A 94 -5.11 9.38 14.26
C ILE A 94 -6.34 9.30 13.35
N VAL A 95 -6.25 9.85 12.15
CA VAL A 95 -7.24 9.64 11.08
C VAL A 95 -6.61 8.75 10.02
N MET A 96 -7.27 7.65 9.69
CA MET A 96 -6.86 6.78 8.59
C MET A 96 -7.35 7.34 7.27
N ILE A 97 -6.43 7.53 6.33
CA ILE A 97 -6.74 7.88 4.94
C ILE A 97 -6.51 6.62 4.10
N ALA A 98 -7.58 5.93 3.78
CA ALA A 98 -7.55 4.70 2.99
C ALA A 98 -7.57 5.04 1.50
N THR A 99 -6.42 5.02 0.87
CA THR A 99 -6.20 5.36 -0.54
C THR A 99 -6.48 4.19 -1.48
N LYS A 100 -6.53 4.46 -2.78
CA LYS A 100 -6.69 3.46 -3.85
C LYS A 100 -8.01 2.67 -3.77
N ARG A 101 -9.06 3.29 -3.21
CA ARG A 101 -10.42 2.71 -3.19
C ARG A 101 -10.91 2.35 -4.60
N ASP A 102 -10.51 3.13 -5.59
CA ASP A 102 -10.79 2.92 -7.01
C ASP A 102 -10.22 1.62 -7.60
N LEU A 103 -9.20 1.03 -6.95
CA LEU A 103 -8.67 -0.27 -7.35
C LEU A 103 -9.53 -1.45 -6.90
N LEU A 104 -10.36 -1.29 -5.87
CA LEU A 104 -11.26 -2.35 -5.41
C LEU A 104 -12.48 -2.49 -6.31
N PRO A 105 -13.12 -3.68 -6.37
CA PRO A 105 -14.32 -3.86 -7.15
C PRO A 105 -15.42 -2.86 -6.79
N GLN A 106 -16.09 -2.30 -7.79
CA GLN A 106 -17.20 -1.36 -7.60
C GLN A 106 -18.42 -1.98 -6.90
N THR A 107 -18.54 -3.32 -6.94
CA THR A 107 -19.60 -4.05 -6.23
C THR A 107 -19.41 -4.10 -4.71
N LEU A 108 -18.25 -3.72 -4.20
CA LEU A 108 -18.00 -3.54 -2.77
C LEU A 108 -18.44 -2.13 -2.38
N SER A 109 -19.49 -2.02 -1.55
CA SER A 109 -19.93 -0.70 -1.05
C SER A 109 -18.96 -0.16 0.00
N ASP A 110 -18.94 1.17 0.15
CA ASP A 110 -18.05 1.85 1.10
C ASP A 110 -18.40 1.51 2.55
N GLU A 111 -19.69 1.27 2.86
CA GLU A 111 -20.11 0.83 4.19
C GLU A 111 -19.52 -0.55 4.54
N LYS A 112 -19.56 -1.51 3.61
CA LYS A 112 -18.96 -2.84 3.82
C LYS A 112 -17.45 -2.74 3.98
N LEU A 113 -16.81 -1.89 3.18
CA LEU A 113 -15.38 -1.65 3.28
C LEU A 113 -15.02 -1.01 4.62
N ALA A 114 -15.74 0.02 5.06
CA ALA A 114 -15.53 0.65 6.34
C ALA A 114 -15.72 -0.34 7.51
N MET A 115 -16.76 -1.17 7.46
CA MET A 115 -16.97 -2.24 8.45
C MET A 115 -15.83 -3.27 8.48
N PHE A 116 -15.30 -3.63 7.31
CA PHE A 116 -14.12 -4.49 7.21
C PHE A 116 -12.91 -3.83 7.88
N VAL A 117 -12.61 -2.58 7.53
CA VAL A 117 -11.48 -1.82 8.10
C VAL A 117 -11.60 -1.72 9.63
N LEU A 118 -12.76 -1.29 10.14
CA LEU A 118 -13.00 -1.17 11.59
C LEU A 118 -12.80 -2.50 12.32
N ARG A 119 -13.28 -3.61 11.75
CA ARG A 119 -13.07 -4.94 12.31
C ARG A 119 -11.58 -5.28 12.38
N ARG A 120 -10.83 -5.07 11.29
CA ARG A 120 -9.40 -5.38 11.23
C ARG A 120 -8.60 -4.51 12.20
N LEU A 121 -8.92 -3.22 12.29
CA LEU A 121 -8.27 -2.32 13.27
C LEU A 121 -8.52 -2.78 14.70
N LYS A 122 -9.75 -3.22 15.00
CA LYS A 122 -10.09 -3.77 16.32
C LYS A 122 -9.31 -5.06 16.63
N GLU A 123 -9.15 -5.96 15.66
CA GLU A 123 -8.38 -7.19 15.80
C GLU A 123 -6.88 -6.92 16.07
N GLU A 124 -6.33 -5.81 15.55
CA GLU A 124 -4.95 -5.36 15.75
C GLU A 124 -4.77 -4.38 16.94
N ASP A 125 -5.82 -4.11 17.71
CA ASP A 125 -5.84 -3.11 18.80
C ASP A 125 -5.37 -1.71 18.33
N ILE A 126 -5.78 -1.32 17.15
CA ILE A 126 -5.51 0.00 16.58
C ILE A 126 -6.76 0.88 16.69
N ARG A 127 -6.60 2.08 17.26
CA ARG A 127 -7.67 3.06 17.39
C ARG A 127 -7.43 4.22 16.46
N VAL A 128 -8.49 4.66 15.79
CA VAL A 128 -8.50 5.84 14.92
C VAL A 128 -9.75 6.68 15.20
N GLU A 129 -9.63 8.01 15.06
CA GLU A 129 -10.75 8.95 15.25
C GLU A 129 -11.71 8.98 14.05
N GLY A 130 -11.20 8.62 12.88
CA GLY A 130 -11.97 8.59 11.65
C GLY A 130 -11.29 7.79 10.55
N ILE A 131 -12.07 7.43 9.54
CA ILE A 131 -11.61 6.77 8.33
C ILE A 131 -12.15 7.57 7.15
N VAL A 132 -11.27 7.96 6.21
CA VAL A 132 -11.64 8.58 4.94
C VAL A 132 -11.25 7.62 3.83
N LEU A 133 -12.21 7.27 2.97
CA LEU A 133 -11.97 6.41 1.81
C LEU A 133 -11.68 7.29 0.59
N CYS A 134 -10.48 7.18 0.05
CA CYS A 134 -10.04 7.98 -1.09
C CYS A 134 -9.82 7.11 -2.33
N GLY A 135 -10.43 7.53 -3.44
CA GLY A 135 -10.23 6.91 -4.74
C GLY A 135 -9.79 7.91 -5.79
N ASP A 136 -9.14 7.42 -6.83
CA ASP A 136 -8.71 8.16 -8.04
C ASP A 136 -7.90 9.45 -7.79
N LEU A 137 -7.16 9.50 -6.69
CA LEU A 137 -6.30 10.64 -6.36
C LEU A 137 -5.16 10.84 -7.38
N ALA A 138 -4.74 9.77 -8.05
CA ALA A 138 -3.63 9.81 -9.00
C ALA A 138 -4.04 10.38 -10.37
N ARG A 139 -5.28 10.16 -10.81
CA ARG A 139 -5.74 10.51 -12.16
C ARG A 139 -6.61 11.75 -12.19
N ASN A 140 -7.63 11.79 -11.34
CA ASN A 140 -8.64 12.85 -11.32
C ASN A 140 -8.88 13.38 -9.90
N PRO A 141 -7.86 13.90 -9.20
CA PRO A 141 -7.99 14.34 -7.81
C PRO A 141 -9.00 15.50 -7.66
N HIS A 142 -9.17 16.32 -8.69
CA HIS A 142 -10.06 17.49 -8.71
C HIS A 142 -11.27 17.31 -9.63
N HIS A 143 -11.63 16.06 -9.99
CA HIS A 143 -12.86 15.81 -10.74
C HIS A 143 -14.08 16.21 -9.89
N PRO A 144 -15.12 16.85 -10.45
CA PRO A 144 -16.28 17.29 -9.67
C PRO A 144 -16.97 16.21 -8.83
N ASP A 145 -16.93 14.96 -9.29
CA ASP A 145 -17.51 13.83 -8.57
C ASP A 145 -16.52 13.14 -7.61
N ASN A 146 -15.27 13.63 -7.50
CA ASN A 146 -14.26 13.08 -6.60
C ASN A 146 -14.11 13.96 -5.36
N HIS A 147 -14.86 13.65 -4.31
CA HIS A 147 -14.83 14.38 -3.05
C HIS A 147 -13.70 13.94 -2.09
N SER A 148 -12.78 13.07 -2.52
CA SER A 148 -11.75 12.49 -1.65
C SER A 148 -10.89 13.54 -0.95
N LEU A 149 -10.44 14.58 -1.64
CA LEU A 149 -9.63 15.64 -1.05
C LEU A 149 -10.43 16.50 -0.08
N GLU A 150 -11.65 16.87 -0.45
CA GLU A 150 -12.57 17.62 0.41
C GLU A 150 -12.87 16.87 1.72
N GLU A 151 -13.09 15.55 1.64
CA GLU A 151 -13.30 14.72 2.83
C GLU A 151 -12.05 14.66 3.73
N VAL A 152 -10.84 14.64 3.16
CA VAL A 152 -9.59 14.72 3.93
C VAL A 152 -9.45 16.09 4.58
N GLU A 153 -9.72 17.20 3.87
CA GLU A 153 -9.68 18.55 4.42
C GLU A 153 -10.69 18.74 5.56
N ASN A 154 -11.90 18.20 5.39
CA ASN A 154 -12.93 18.18 6.43
C ASN A 154 -12.51 17.38 7.67
N ALA A 155 -11.84 16.23 7.47
CA ALA A 155 -11.29 15.44 8.56
C ALA A 155 -10.16 16.19 9.29
N ILE A 156 -9.26 16.85 8.56
CA ILE A 156 -8.23 17.72 9.14
C ILE A 156 -8.88 18.84 9.98
N ALA A 157 -9.84 19.57 9.41
CA ALA A 157 -10.52 20.66 10.11
C ALA A 157 -11.20 20.17 11.39
N LYS A 158 -11.83 19.00 11.35
CA LYS A 158 -12.57 18.41 12.49
C LYS A 158 -11.65 17.95 13.62
N TYR A 159 -10.54 17.27 13.29
CA TYR A 159 -9.77 16.54 14.29
C TYR A 159 -8.43 17.20 14.69
N ARG A 160 -7.94 18.21 13.97
CA ARG A 160 -6.64 18.85 14.33
C ARG A 160 -6.68 19.70 15.59
N HIS A 161 -7.82 20.25 15.97
CA HIS A 161 -7.99 21.09 17.17
C HIS A 161 -6.92 22.18 17.31
N GLY A 162 -6.60 22.87 16.21
CA GLY A 162 -5.56 23.92 16.17
C GLY A 162 -4.12 23.44 16.07
N ARG A 163 -3.87 22.12 16.13
CA ARG A 163 -2.53 21.53 16.00
C ARG A 163 -2.05 21.48 14.55
N ASN A 164 -0.78 21.20 14.37
CA ASN A 164 -0.20 20.83 13.09
C ASN A 164 -0.63 19.43 12.67
N VAL A 165 -0.29 19.03 11.46
CA VAL A 165 -0.65 17.74 10.86
C VAL A 165 0.60 16.98 10.44
N ILE A 166 0.68 15.71 10.74
CA ILE A 166 1.75 14.81 10.26
C ILE A 166 1.12 13.75 9.36
N VAL A 167 1.69 13.58 8.18
CA VAL A 167 1.28 12.53 7.24
C VAL A 167 2.28 11.39 7.29
N MET A 168 1.83 10.20 7.64
CA MET A 168 2.66 9.00 7.69
C MET A 168 2.00 7.85 6.91
N GLY A 169 2.77 6.84 6.56
CA GLY A 169 2.29 5.61 5.92
C GLY A 169 3.41 4.84 5.26
N MET A 170 3.06 3.65 4.79
CA MET A 170 4.00 2.79 4.10
C MET A 170 4.48 3.41 2.79
N ALA A 171 5.64 2.97 2.32
CA ALA A 171 6.08 3.25 0.97
C ALA A 171 4.98 2.78 -0.02
N ASN A 172 4.72 3.57 -1.06
CA ASN A 172 3.65 3.32 -2.04
C ASN A 172 2.20 3.34 -1.50
N ALA A 173 1.96 3.77 -0.27
CA ALA A 173 0.59 3.93 0.25
C ALA A 173 -0.19 5.10 -0.37
N GLY A 174 0.41 5.90 -1.26
CA GLY A 174 -0.25 7.06 -1.88
C GLY A 174 -0.05 8.38 -1.13
N LYS A 175 0.90 8.46 -0.16
CA LYS A 175 1.20 9.70 0.58
C LYS A 175 1.50 10.87 -0.34
N SER A 176 2.45 10.69 -1.27
CA SER A 176 2.88 11.77 -2.18
C SER A 176 1.74 12.23 -3.10
N THR A 177 0.90 11.30 -3.55
CA THR A 177 -0.27 11.60 -4.38
C THR A 177 -1.30 12.41 -3.60
N LEU A 178 -1.58 12.03 -2.35
CA LEU A 178 -2.46 12.77 -1.46
C LEU A 178 -1.93 14.19 -1.19
N LEU A 179 -0.64 14.29 -0.84
CA LEU A 179 0.01 15.59 -0.59
C LEU A 179 -0.01 16.50 -1.80
N ASN A 180 0.22 15.98 -2.99
CA ASN A 180 0.11 16.75 -4.22
C ASN A 180 -1.29 17.30 -4.44
N GLY A 181 -2.32 16.49 -4.18
CA GLY A 181 -3.71 16.92 -4.26
C GLY A 181 -4.01 18.05 -3.28
N LEU A 182 -3.68 17.87 -2.00
CA LEU A 182 -3.89 18.89 -0.96
C LEU A 182 -3.09 20.17 -1.22
N CYS A 183 -1.86 20.06 -1.73
CA CYS A 183 -1.03 21.21 -2.02
C CYS A 183 -1.46 21.97 -3.30
N ALA A 184 -2.10 21.31 -4.24
CA ALA A 184 -2.60 21.96 -5.46
C ALA A 184 -3.87 22.76 -5.21
N SER A 185 -4.66 22.39 -4.19
CA SER A 185 -5.87 23.13 -3.77
C SER A 185 -5.55 24.35 -2.89
N ALA A 186 -4.36 24.41 -2.30
CA ALA A 186 -3.95 25.51 -1.44
C ALA A 186 -3.12 26.56 -2.21
N ASP A 187 -3.45 27.86 -2.03
CA ASP A 187 -2.59 28.98 -2.47
C ASP A 187 -1.29 28.96 -1.65
N LEU A 188 -0.33 28.13 -2.07
CA LEU A 188 0.90 27.88 -1.33
C LEU A 188 1.88 29.06 -1.46
N THR A 189 2.03 29.82 -0.39
CA THR A 189 3.29 30.50 -0.09
C THR A 189 4.26 29.50 0.54
N THR A 190 4.98 28.76 -0.30
CA THR A 190 5.95 27.75 0.14
C THR A 190 7.15 28.44 0.79
N SER A 191 7.33 28.29 2.10
CA SER A 191 8.61 28.50 2.75
C SER A 191 8.98 27.23 3.53
N ALA A 192 9.80 26.39 2.90
CA ALA A 192 10.49 25.34 3.63
C ALA A 192 11.51 26.02 4.57
N HIS A 193 11.38 25.79 5.87
CA HIS A 193 12.45 26.11 6.81
C HIS A 193 13.33 24.86 6.96
N PRO A 194 14.59 24.89 6.47
CA PRO A 194 15.57 23.89 6.88
C PRO A 194 15.97 24.24 8.31
N GLY A 195 15.67 23.41 9.29
CA GLY A 195 16.07 23.75 10.65
C GLY A 195 15.66 22.78 11.74
N THR A 196 15.09 21.65 11.43
CA THR A 196 14.93 20.58 12.43
C THR A 196 15.64 19.34 11.91
N THR A 197 16.43 18.73 12.78
CA THR A 197 17.19 17.49 12.62
C THR A 197 16.32 16.26 12.29
N LEU A 198 15.12 16.44 11.78
CA LEU A 198 14.16 15.41 11.42
C LEU A 198 13.96 15.45 9.90
N ASP A 199 14.00 14.29 9.28
CA ASP A 199 13.77 14.12 7.85
C ASP A 199 12.31 14.38 7.42
N PHE A 200 11.57 15.23 8.15
CA PHE A 200 10.21 15.64 7.85
C PHE A 200 10.23 16.88 6.98
N VAL A 201 9.49 16.85 5.87
CA VAL A 201 9.31 18.01 5.01
C VAL A 201 8.11 18.82 5.48
N ALA A 202 8.33 20.06 5.86
CA ALA A 202 7.27 20.98 6.29
C ALA A 202 6.63 21.66 5.07
N LEU A 203 5.32 21.59 4.96
CA LEU A 203 4.48 22.26 3.97
C LEU A 203 3.57 23.24 4.71
N ARG A 204 3.63 24.51 4.37
CA ARG A 204 2.74 25.51 4.99
C ARG A 204 1.39 25.49 4.33
N MET A 205 0.37 25.24 5.13
CA MET A 205 -1.03 25.29 4.76
C MET A 205 -1.67 26.51 5.42
N GLU A 206 -2.90 26.82 5.04
CA GLU A 206 -3.64 27.90 5.70
C GLU A 206 -3.97 27.52 7.15
N GLY A 207 -3.34 28.24 8.09
CA GLY A 207 -3.55 28.09 9.54
C GLY A 207 -2.91 26.86 10.20
N TYR A 208 -2.04 26.09 9.50
CA TYR A 208 -1.25 24.99 10.09
C TYR A 208 -0.06 24.60 9.22
N THR A 209 0.83 23.80 9.80
CA THR A 209 1.92 23.16 9.05
C THR A 209 1.62 21.68 8.89
N LEU A 210 1.76 21.18 7.67
CA LEU A 210 1.66 19.77 7.34
C LEU A 210 3.08 19.22 7.18
N TYR A 211 3.40 18.14 7.92
CA TYR A 211 4.69 17.48 7.87
C TYR A 211 4.58 16.16 7.11
N ASP A 212 5.34 16.03 6.01
CA ASP A 212 5.48 14.77 5.30
C ASP A 212 6.61 13.95 5.90
N THR A 213 6.32 12.71 6.29
CA THR A 213 7.32 11.77 6.81
C THR A 213 7.87 10.89 5.69
N PRO A 214 9.10 10.37 5.83
CA PRO A 214 9.59 9.33 4.94
C PRO A 214 8.64 8.12 4.92
N GLY A 215 8.58 7.43 3.78
CA GLY A 215 7.81 6.19 3.67
C GLY A 215 8.38 5.12 4.61
N ILE A 216 7.49 4.42 5.31
CA ILE A 216 7.85 3.27 6.12
C ILE A 216 8.04 2.08 5.19
N THR A 217 9.14 1.33 5.34
CA THR A 217 9.41 0.11 4.57
C THR A 217 9.13 -1.11 5.41
N ARG A 218 8.43 -2.08 4.83
CA ARG A 218 8.30 -3.44 5.36
C ARG A 218 9.21 -4.40 4.60
N HIS A 219 9.86 -5.28 5.32
CA HIS A 219 10.75 -6.29 4.72
C HIS A 219 10.04 -7.60 4.38
N ASP A 220 8.76 -7.73 4.69
CA ASP A 220 7.94 -8.92 4.50
C ASP A 220 6.86 -8.76 3.41
N SER A 221 7.00 -7.77 2.55
CA SER A 221 6.14 -7.54 1.38
C SER A 221 6.86 -7.94 0.09
N LEU A 222 6.14 -8.56 -0.84
CA LEU A 222 6.67 -8.92 -2.17
C LEU A 222 7.22 -7.69 -2.90
N LEU A 223 6.57 -6.54 -2.76
CA LEU A 223 6.98 -5.30 -3.41
C LEU A 223 8.39 -4.86 -3.01
N THR A 224 8.82 -5.15 -1.78
CA THR A 224 10.16 -4.77 -1.27
C THR A 224 11.28 -5.59 -1.91
N HIS A 225 10.96 -6.78 -2.41
CA HIS A 225 11.93 -7.71 -2.99
C HIS A 225 11.83 -7.82 -4.50
N ALA A 226 10.77 -7.26 -5.09
CA ALA A 226 10.51 -7.34 -6.52
C ALA A 226 11.42 -6.41 -7.31
N PRO A 227 12.05 -6.87 -8.41
CA PRO A 227 12.75 -5.99 -9.34
C PRO A 227 11.75 -5.09 -10.06
N ASP A 228 12.22 -3.97 -10.62
CA ASP A 228 11.41 -2.93 -11.27
C ASP A 228 10.45 -3.46 -12.34
N ALA A 229 10.91 -4.40 -13.14
CA ALA A 229 10.08 -5.00 -14.18
C ALA A 229 8.89 -5.75 -13.59
N LEU A 230 9.10 -6.46 -12.47
CA LEU A 230 8.05 -7.20 -11.77
C LEU A 230 7.07 -6.27 -11.07
N LEU A 231 7.53 -5.16 -10.48
CA LEU A 231 6.66 -4.18 -9.83
C LEU A 231 5.57 -3.67 -10.78
N ARG A 232 5.90 -3.45 -12.05
CA ARG A 232 4.95 -2.99 -13.07
C ARG A 232 3.87 -4.01 -13.41
N GLU A 233 4.12 -5.29 -13.18
CA GLU A 233 3.14 -6.37 -13.42
C GLU A 233 2.26 -6.62 -12.20
N VAL A 234 2.84 -6.58 -10.99
CA VAL A 234 2.14 -6.94 -9.77
C VAL A 234 1.25 -5.83 -9.23
N ILE A 235 1.64 -4.55 -9.43
CA ILE A 235 0.85 -3.42 -8.95
C ILE A 235 -0.31 -3.16 -9.89
N PRO A 236 -1.57 -3.24 -9.42
CA PRO A 236 -2.71 -2.94 -10.24
C PRO A 236 -2.78 -1.43 -10.55
N MET A 237 -3.00 -1.11 -11.83
CA MET A 237 -3.19 0.26 -12.32
C MET A 237 -4.63 0.55 -12.73
N ARG A 238 -5.52 -0.42 -12.58
CA ARG A 238 -6.96 -0.35 -12.93
C ARG A 238 -7.78 -1.11 -11.90
N PRO A 239 -9.09 -0.84 -11.80
CA PRO A 239 -9.98 -1.58 -10.93
C PRO A 239 -9.84 -3.09 -11.13
N LEU A 240 -9.71 -3.80 -10.01
CA LEU A 240 -9.56 -5.26 -10.03
C LEU A 240 -10.78 -5.94 -10.63
N LYS A 241 -10.55 -6.87 -11.54
CA LYS A 241 -11.56 -7.77 -12.07
C LYS A 241 -11.46 -9.11 -11.35
N PRO A 242 -12.47 -9.48 -10.52
CA PRO A 242 -12.47 -10.77 -9.84
C PRO A 242 -12.40 -11.93 -10.83
N ARG A 243 -11.46 -12.86 -10.64
CA ARG A 243 -11.39 -14.10 -11.42
C ARG A 243 -11.96 -15.23 -10.57
N VAL A 244 -13.14 -15.73 -10.96
CA VAL A 244 -13.92 -16.71 -10.22
C VAL A 244 -13.64 -18.12 -10.73
N PHE A 245 -13.29 -19.03 -9.83
CA PHE A 245 -13.05 -20.44 -10.11
C PHE A 245 -13.98 -21.29 -9.25
N GLN A 246 -14.86 -22.03 -9.89
CA GLN A 246 -15.66 -23.06 -9.24
C GLN A 246 -14.93 -24.41 -9.28
N LEU A 247 -15.02 -25.18 -8.22
CA LEU A 247 -14.32 -26.43 -8.05
C LEU A 247 -15.21 -27.50 -7.41
N HIS A 248 -14.96 -28.74 -7.84
CA HIS A 248 -15.59 -29.96 -7.32
C HIS A 248 -14.54 -31.00 -6.90
N GLU A 249 -13.26 -30.71 -7.10
CA GLU A 249 -12.10 -31.55 -6.75
C GLU A 249 -10.96 -30.67 -6.24
N ASP A 250 -9.91 -31.28 -5.68
CA ASP A 250 -8.72 -30.58 -5.23
C ASP A 250 -7.99 -29.91 -6.40
N GLN A 251 -7.71 -28.64 -6.24
CA GLN A 251 -7.11 -27.79 -7.28
C GLN A 251 -5.88 -27.07 -6.76
N SER A 252 -5.01 -26.71 -7.69
CA SER A 252 -3.86 -25.83 -7.45
C SER A 252 -3.93 -24.61 -8.35
N TYR A 253 -3.59 -23.46 -7.80
CA TYR A 253 -3.53 -22.18 -8.50
C TYR A 253 -2.12 -21.63 -8.37
N ALA A 254 -1.46 -21.37 -9.51
CA ALA A 254 -0.18 -20.69 -9.53
C ALA A 254 -0.34 -19.29 -10.08
N LEU A 255 0.21 -18.30 -9.39
CA LEU A 255 0.30 -16.92 -9.80
C LEU A 255 1.73 -16.63 -10.24
N GLY A 256 2.02 -16.86 -11.50
CA GLY A 256 3.40 -16.99 -11.98
C GLY A 256 4.14 -18.07 -11.21
N GLY A 257 5.44 -17.86 -10.99
CA GLY A 257 6.27 -18.64 -10.07
C GLY A 257 6.43 -17.98 -8.70
N MET A 258 5.53 -17.05 -8.33
CA MET A 258 5.61 -16.31 -7.07
C MET A 258 4.77 -16.91 -5.96
N VAL A 259 3.59 -17.44 -6.33
CA VAL A 259 2.62 -17.98 -5.36
C VAL A 259 1.99 -19.24 -5.91
N ARG A 260 1.87 -20.24 -5.06
CA ARG A 260 1.05 -21.43 -5.30
C ARG A 260 0.01 -21.54 -4.19
N LEU A 261 -1.24 -21.71 -4.55
CA LEU A 261 -2.34 -22.01 -3.64
C LEU A 261 -2.94 -23.36 -3.99
N ASP A 262 -2.82 -24.33 -3.09
CA ASP A 262 -3.54 -25.61 -3.19
C ASP A 262 -4.77 -25.56 -2.29
N VAL A 263 -5.89 -26.05 -2.79
CA VAL A 263 -7.15 -26.11 -2.06
C VAL A 263 -7.67 -27.53 -2.01
N ARG A 264 -8.06 -27.99 -0.83
CA ARG A 264 -8.72 -29.26 -0.62
C ARG A 264 -10.23 -29.04 -0.64
N CYS A 265 -10.87 -29.60 -1.64
CA CYS A 265 -12.30 -29.45 -1.87
C CYS A 265 -13.08 -30.55 -1.14
N ALA A 266 -13.79 -30.21 -0.05
CA ALA A 266 -14.63 -31.16 0.68
C ALA A 266 -15.99 -31.39 0.01
N LYS A 267 -16.49 -30.36 -0.70
CA LYS A 267 -17.75 -30.34 -1.44
C LYS A 267 -17.56 -29.46 -2.68
N GLN A 268 -18.59 -28.73 -3.06
CA GLN A 268 -18.47 -27.66 -4.03
C GLN A 268 -17.92 -26.40 -3.38
N GLY A 269 -16.86 -25.82 -3.93
CA GLY A 269 -16.21 -24.61 -3.44
C GLY A 269 -15.97 -23.57 -4.52
N THR A 270 -15.60 -22.38 -4.09
CA THR A 270 -15.24 -21.27 -4.98
C THR A 270 -13.95 -20.60 -4.48
N VAL A 271 -13.03 -20.33 -5.40
CA VAL A 271 -11.87 -19.47 -5.21
C VAL A 271 -12.04 -18.26 -6.10
N VAL A 272 -11.89 -17.07 -5.55
CA VAL A 272 -11.88 -15.81 -6.29
C VAL A 272 -10.53 -15.15 -6.15
N ALA A 273 -9.86 -14.86 -7.25
CA ALA A 273 -8.54 -14.22 -7.25
C ALA A 273 -8.65 -12.72 -7.53
N TYR A 274 -8.06 -11.92 -6.65
CA TYR A 274 -8.01 -10.46 -6.69
C TYR A 274 -6.55 -10.00 -6.80
N PHE A 275 -6.04 -9.99 -8.02
CA PHE A 275 -4.67 -9.62 -8.37
C PHE A 275 -4.66 -8.74 -9.61
N SER A 276 -3.54 -8.06 -9.88
CA SER A 276 -3.33 -7.32 -11.12
C SER A 276 -3.77 -8.13 -12.36
N GLU A 277 -4.47 -7.51 -13.29
CA GLU A 277 -4.93 -8.15 -14.53
C GLU A 277 -3.78 -8.65 -15.42
N ARG A 278 -2.57 -8.10 -15.23
CA ARG A 278 -1.35 -8.50 -15.95
C ARG A 278 -0.82 -9.86 -15.51
N LEU A 279 -1.16 -10.28 -14.29
CA LEU A 279 -0.74 -11.58 -13.75
C LEU A 279 -1.70 -12.68 -14.19
N LYS A 280 -1.15 -13.72 -14.79
CA LYS A 280 -1.95 -14.90 -15.15
C LYS A 280 -2.07 -15.86 -13.96
N VAL A 281 -3.29 -16.38 -13.74
CA VAL A 281 -3.51 -17.48 -12.79
C VAL A 281 -3.53 -18.78 -13.58
N HIS A 282 -2.57 -19.63 -13.35
CA HIS A 282 -2.56 -20.99 -13.88
C HIS A 282 -3.34 -21.90 -12.93
N ARG A 283 -4.36 -22.62 -13.44
CA ARG A 283 -5.17 -23.56 -12.68
C ARG A 283 -4.83 -24.99 -13.10
N GLY A 284 -4.64 -25.87 -12.14
CA GLY A 284 -4.34 -27.27 -12.36
C GLY A 284 -4.88 -28.18 -11.26
N LYS A 285 -4.70 -29.50 -11.40
CA LYS A 285 -5.00 -30.46 -10.34
C LYS A 285 -3.94 -30.39 -9.24
N ALA A 286 -4.35 -30.41 -7.98
CA ALA A 286 -3.42 -30.38 -6.84
C ALA A 286 -2.39 -31.53 -6.89
N ALA A 287 -2.81 -32.72 -7.32
CA ALA A 287 -1.92 -33.88 -7.44
C ALA A 287 -0.77 -33.72 -8.46
N LYS A 288 -0.85 -32.74 -9.38
CA LYS A 288 0.20 -32.46 -10.38
C LYS A 288 0.95 -31.17 -10.10
N ALA A 289 0.68 -30.51 -8.99
CA ALA A 289 1.20 -29.18 -8.71
C ALA A 289 2.71 -29.17 -8.51
N ASP A 290 3.28 -30.18 -7.81
CA ASP A 290 4.73 -30.29 -7.60
C ASP A 290 5.46 -30.52 -8.93
N GLU A 291 4.96 -31.44 -9.78
CA GLU A 291 5.52 -31.71 -11.11
C GLU A 291 5.49 -30.44 -11.99
N LEU A 292 4.37 -29.72 -11.99
CA LEU A 292 4.21 -28.47 -12.73
C LEU A 292 5.24 -27.43 -12.25
N TRP A 293 5.39 -27.29 -10.95
CA TRP A 293 6.28 -26.30 -10.34
C TRP A 293 7.74 -26.58 -10.70
N HIS A 294 8.21 -27.80 -10.49
CA HIS A 294 9.60 -28.17 -10.81
C HIS A 294 9.92 -28.07 -12.31
N ARG A 295 8.98 -28.38 -13.18
CA ARG A 295 9.21 -28.39 -14.63
C ARG A 295 9.11 -27.01 -15.28
N HIS A 296 8.30 -26.12 -14.71
CA HIS A 296 7.85 -24.92 -15.42
C HIS A 296 8.14 -23.60 -14.70
N LEU A 297 8.84 -23.63 -13.55
CA LEU A 297 9.25 -22.41 -12.84
C LEU A 297 10.17 -21.56 -13.73
N GLY A 298 9.89 -20.24 -13.83
CA GLY A 298 10.61 -19.33 -14.71
C GLY A 298 10.26 -19.41 -16.20
N GLY A 299 9.46 -20.42 -16.60
CA GLY A 299 8.94 -20.61 -17.94
C GLY A 299 7.44 -20.29 -18.01
N LEU A 300 6.59 -21.35 -18.06
CA LEU A 300 5.14 -21.20 -18.00
C LEU A 300 4.66 -20.50 -16.72
N LEU A 301 5.35 -20.77 -15.60
CA LEU A 301 5.16 -20.11 -14.32
C LEU A 301 6.09 -18.89 -14.22
N SER A 302 5.75 -17.84 -14.94
CA SER A 302 6.43 -16.54 -14.96
C SER A 302 5.39 -15.43 -14.72
N PRO A 303 5.76 -14.28 -14.09
CA PRO A 303 7.06 -13.96 -13.54
C PRO A 303 7.38 -14.69 -12.22
N THR A 304 8.65 -14.66 -11.81
CA THR A 304 9.13 -15.22 -10.54
C THR A 304 9.79 -14.12 -9.71
N LEU A 305 9.70 -14.24 -8.39
CA LEU A 305 10.48 -13.39 -7.47
C LEU A 305 11.92 -13.93 -7.36
N ASP A 306 12.03 -15.25 -7.27
CA ASP A 306 13.28 -15.99 -7.25
C ASP A 306 13.15 -17.23 -8.13
N SER A 307 14.25 -17.76 -8.64
CA SER A 307 14.26 -18.96 -9.47
C SER A 307 14.51 -20.24 -8.66
N ASP A 308 14.76 -20.12 -7.35
CA ASP A 308 15.00 -21.26 -6.48
C ASP A 308 13.69 -21.73 -5.81
N PRO A 309 13.17 -22.94 -6.16
CA PRO A 309 11.99 -23.50 -5.52
C PRO A 309 12.14 -23.72 -4.01
N ASP A 310 13.36 -23.93 -3.52
CA ASP A 310 13.64 -24.20 -2.10
C ASP A 310 13.50 -22.94 -1.22
N ASP A 311 13.41 -21.75 -1.82
CA ASP A 311 13.12 -20.51 -1.12
C ASP A 311 11.62 -20.31 -0.82
N MET A 312 10.78 -21.26 -1.21
CA MET A 312 9.35 -21.24 -0.90
C MET A 312 9.06 -21.86 0.47
N VAL A 313 8.23 -21.19 1.23
CA VAL A 313 7.67 -21.69 2.50
C VAL A 313 6.18 -21.92 2.37
N MET A 314 5.67 -22.93 3.06
CA MET A 314 4.26 -23.31 3.03
C MET A 314 3.55 -22.87 4.31
N TYR A 315 2.43 -22.19 4.13
CA TYR A 315 1.46 -21.89 5.18
C TYR A 315 0.17 -22.68 4.92
N SER A 316 -0.45 -23.20 5.98
CA SER A 316 -1.70 -23.97 5.91
C SER A 316 -2.74 -23.36 6.82
N HIS A 317 -4.00 -23.31 6.34
CA HIS A 317 -5.10 -22.80 7.15
C HIS A 317 -6.39 -23.59 6.87
N PRO A 318 -7.13 -24.02 7.92
CA PRO A 318 -8.42 -24.66 7.74
C PRO A 318 -9.50 -23.63 7.37
N VAL A 319 -10.31 -23.96 6.37
CA VAL A 319 -11.50 -23.16 6.00
C VAL A 319 -12.71 -23.73 6.72
N ARG A 320 -13.37 -22.90 7.53
CA ARG A 320 -14.50 -23.31 8.33
C ARG A 320 -15.82 -22.83 7.72
N LYS A 321 -16.67 -22.18 8.49
CA LYS A 321 -18.03 -21.76 8.09
C LYS A 321 -18.08 -20.45 7.32
N GLU A 322 -17.03 -19.66 7.36
CA GLU A 322 -16.98 -18.32 6.75
C GLU A 322 -16.00 -18.30 5.59
N LYS A 323 -16.21 -17.38 4.65
CA LYS A 323 -15.22 -17.06 3.62
C LYS A 323 -13.96 -16.47 4.27
N ILE A 324 -12.80 -16.86 3.76
CA ILE A 324 -11.51 -16.31 4.17
C ILE A 324 -10.78 -15.70 2.98
N ASP A 325 -10.02 -14.66 3.24
CA ASP A 325 -9.01 -14.17 2.31
C ASP A 325 -7.64 -14.75 2.70
N VAL A 326 -6.93 -15.27 1.70
CA VAL A 326 -5.51 -15.62 1.75
C VAL A 326 -4.76 -14.47 1.12
N VAL A 327 -4.24 -13.57 1.93
CA VAL A 327 -3.60 -12.33 1.50
C VAL A 327 -2.11 -12.53 1.38
N ILE A 328 -1.55 -12.23 0.22
CA ILE A 328 -0.11 -12.21 -0.03
C ILE A 328 0.34 -10.75 -0.02
N HIS A 329 1.18 -10.40 0.95
CA HIS A 329 1.61 -9.02 1.17
C HIS A 329 2.31 -8.45 -0.06
N GLY A 330 1.80 -7.32 -0.56
CA GLY A 330 2.32 -6.65 -1.75
C GLY A 330 1.83 -7.21 -3.09
N LEU A 331 0.89 -8.16 -3.09
CA LEU A 331 0.47 -8.82 -4.33
C LEU A 331 -1.05 -8.81 -4.56
N GLY A 332 -1.82 -9.06 -3.50
CA GLY A 332 -3.28 -9.23 -3.54
C GLY A 332 -3.74 -10.43 -2.75
N TRP A 333 -4.91 -11.00 -3.08
CA TRP A 333 -5.47 -12.09 -2.28
C TRP A 333 -6.34 -13.05 -3.08
N PHE A 334 -6.46 -14.26 -2.54
CA PHE A 334 -7.51 -15.22 -2.91
C PHE A 334 -8.61 -15.19 -1.86
N CYS A 335 -9.87 -15.05 -2.27
CA CYS A 335 -11.03 -15.27 -1.40
C CYS A 335 -11.52 -16.71 -1.59
N VAL A 336 -11.64 -17.45 -0.50
CA VAL A 336 -11.97 -18.88 -0.49
C VAL A 336 -13.29 -19.10 0.24
N SER A 337 -14.23 -19.79 -0.41
CA SER A 337 -15.54 -20.05 0.17
C SER A 337 -15.58 -21.29 1.09
N PRO A 338 -16.56 -21.37 2.01
CA PRO A 338 -16.90 -22.62 2.67
C PRO A 338 -17.23 -23.72 1.64
N GLY A 339 -16.83 -24.96 1.90
CA GLY A 339 -16.87 -26.07 0.92
C GLY A 339 -15.47 -26.51 0.52
N ILE A 340 -14.50 -25.63 0.67
CA ILE A 340 -13.08 -25.93 0.77
C ILE A 340 -12.76 -26.19 2.23
N SER A 341 -12.05 -27.27 2.56
CA SER A 341 -11.74 -27.64 3.94
C SER A 341 -10.41 -27.11 4.42
N GLU A 342 -9.45 -26.96 3.52
CA GLU A 342 -8.10 -26.53 3.81
C GLU A 342 -7.51 -25.78 2.61
N VAL A 343 -6.72 -24.76 2.89
CA VAL A 343 -5.84 -24.09 1.94
C VAL A 343 -4.40 -24.26 2.36
N ARG A 344 -3.51 -24.46 1.38
CA ARG A 344 -2.07 -24.41 1.54
C ARG A 344 -1.51 -23.42 0.55
N VAL A 345 -0.71 -22.48 1.02
CA VAL A 345 -0.11 -21.46 0.17
C VAL A 345 1.40 -21.49 0.31
N TRP A 346 2.08 -21.53 -0.83
CA TRP A 346 3.54 -21.41 -0.92
C TRP A 346 3.88 -20.04 -1.47
N VAL A 347 4.79 -19.36 -0.79
CA VAL A 347 5.34 -18.06 -1.17
C VAL A 347 6.83 -18.03 -0.84
N ASN A 348 7.58 -17.11 -1.44
CA ASN A 348 8.97 -16.90 -1.05
C ASN A 348 9.04 -16.57 0.46
N ARG A 349 10.06 -17.11 1.16
CA ARG A 349 10.25 -16.95 2.62
C ARG A 349 10.32 -15.49 3.09
N LYS A 350 10.60 -14.56 2.19
CA LYS A 350 10.65 -13.11 2.45
C LYS A 350 9.26 -12.45 2.39
N VAL A 351 8.23 -13.18 1.99
CA VAL A 351 6.88 -12.63 1.78
C VAL A 351 5.93 -13.19 2.83
N ASN A 352 5.22 -12.30 3.52
CA ASN A 352 4.26 -12.70 4.54
C ASN A 352 2.89 -13.02 3.91
N VAL A 353 2.16 -13.90 4.60
CA VAL A 353 0.79 -14.29 4.28
C VAL A 353 -0.12 -14.07 5.48
N THR A 354 -1.24 -13.43 5.25
CA THR A 354 -2.28 -13.26 6.27
C THR A 354 -3.56 -13.99 5.87
N PHE A 355 -4.08 -14.79 6.80
CA PHE A 355 -5.42 -15.38 6.68
C PHE A 355 -6.39 -14.53 7.48
N ARG A 356 -7.41 -14.00 6.83
CA ARG A 356 -8.39 -13.11 7.47
C ARG A 356 -9.81 -13.44 7.04
N LYS A 357 -10.81 -12.99 7.77
CA LYS A 357 -12.19 -13.00 7.30
C LYS A 357 -12.31 -12.17 6.03
N ALA A 358 -13.03 -12.67 5.03
CA ALA A 358 -13.10 -12.05 3.71
C ALA A 358 -13.56 -10.58 3.78
N MET A 359 -12.97 -9.79 2.89
CA MET A 359 -13.35 -8.40 2.65
C MET A 359 -14.63 -8.33 1.81
N ILE A 360 -14.79 -9.28 0.83
CA ILE A 360 -15.86 -9.27 -0.19
C ILE A 360 -16.71 -10.53 -0.11
#